data_2c00b7c86c3dc0eb2617f77eac1c303e
#
_entry.id   2c00b7c86c3dc0eb2617f77eac1c303e
#
_cell.length_a   1.000
_cell.length_b   1.000
_cell.length_c   1.000
_cell.angle_alpha   90.00
_cell.angle_beta   90.00
_cell.angle_gamma   90.00
#
_symmetry.space_group_name_H-M   'P 1'
#
loop_
_entity.id
_entity.type
_entity.pdbx_description
1 polymer ?
#
loop_
_entity_poly.entity_id
_entity_poly.type
_entity_poly.pdbx_seq_one_letter_code
_entity_poly.pdbx_strand_id
1 'polypeptide(L)'
;IEDVVALRARQFLEDDGPLVHPPRPSSFIEIDNFYTATVYEKGAEICRMLRTLIGKDAFRRGMDLYFSENDGTAATVEDFLSAMSRASGRDLSQFALWYSQAGRPVVTANTHYNSVEREFKITLTQKTRATPGEAAKSSYHIPIAIGLIDESGSDIALRMANKLADAATNTYVLELRDSEAQFRFVDCPPVAARSLLRGFSAPVTLMQVSTAAEDLFLFAHDSDAFNRWEAGQRAMTHHLLSAAKQWRADKSAGFDLQLIVALARVVDSQEIEPAFKSLALSLPSINELAQAAEAPVDFEALHEARKILKTDIGRELYVQLEQLLESLCTKIEVEIDADSAGKRSLSAVVLDLLCACVPDLARAEAFYLGARTMTQRIAALTILANGDGRPRTAALEDFYERFSANPIVIDKWFRVQALSHRRETLSEVKQLMRHPAFDITNPNRVRALLGAYFLGNPYRFNTDGEPAFFLLRGEVLRLDRVY
;
A
#
# COMPACT_ATOMS: atom_id res chain seq x y z
N ILE A 1 -1.45 0.32 7.36
CA ILE A 1 -0.55 0.22 6.19
C ILE A 1 -1.29 -0.46 5.03
N GLU A 2 -1.79 -1.68 5.19
CA GLU A 2 -2.50 -2.43 4.11
C GLU A 2 -3.67 -1.65 3.52
N ASP A 3 -4.48 -0.98 4.34
CA ASP A 3 -5.59 -0.13 3.87
C ASP A 3 -5.08 1.04 3.01
N VAL A 4 -3.94 1.65 3.36
CA VAL A 4 -3.33 2.72 2.56
C VAL A 4 -2.78 2.19 1.23
N VAL A 5 -2.19 1.00 1.23
CA VAL A 5 -1.75 0.34 -0.01
C VAL A 5 -2.96 0.07 -0.92
N ALA A 6 -4.05 -0.46 -0.38
CA ALA A 6 -5.30 -0.70 -1.12
C ALA A 6 -5.91 0.61 -1.65
N LEU A 7 -5.96 1.66 -0.81
CA LEU A 7 -6.40 3.00 -1.20
C LEU A 7 -5.60 3.55 -2.40
N ARG A 8 -4.27 3.50 -2.33
CA ARG A 8 -3.39 3.99 -3.40
C ARG A 8 -3.53 3.17 -4.68
N ALA A 9 -3.66 1.86 -4.56
CA ALA A 9 -3.76 0.96 -5.71
C ALA A 9 -5.11 1.05 -6.44
N ARG A 10 -6.17 1.53 -5.79
CA ARG A 10 -7.54 1.55 -6.32
C ARG A 10 -8.11 2.95 -6.38
N GLN A 11 -8.26 3.61 -5.23
CA GLN A 11 -8.96 4.88 -5.12
C GLN A 11 -8.16 6.05 -5.72
N PHE A 12 -6.83 6.07 -5.55
CA PHE A 12 -6.00 7.10 -6.17
C PHE A 12 -6.08 7.04 -7.71
N LEU A 13 -6.23 5.84 -8.27
CA LEU A 13 -6.46 5.66 -9.71
C LEU A 13 -7.84 6.14 -10.15
N GLU A 14 -8.88 6.00 -9.30
CA GLU A 14 -10.20 6.60 -9.57
C GLU A 14 -10.12 8.12 -9.58
N ASP A 15 -9.44 8.73 -8.59
CA ASP A 15 -9.23 10.19 -8.56
C ASP A 15 -8.42 10.70 -9.76
N ASP A 16 -7.54 9.88 -10.32
CA ASP A 16 -6.73 10.21 -11.49
C ASP A 16 -7.41 9.87 -12.82
N GLY A 17 -8.49 9.11 -12.77
CA GLY A 17 -9.22 8.61 -13.92
C GLY A 17 -10.33 9.54 -14.44
N PRO A 18 -10.97 9.16 -15.56
CA PRO A 18 -12.07 9.94 -16.16
C PRO A 18 -13.38 9.86 -15.36
N LEU A 19 -13.51 8.88 -14.46
CA LEU A 19 -14.70 8.66 -13.63
C LEU A 19 -14.54 9.26 -12.22
N VAL A 20 -13.65 10.22 -12.06
CA VAL A 20 -13.43 10.92 -10.79
C VAL A 20 -14.73 11.57 -10.29
N HIS A 21 -15.05 11.32 -9.04
CA HIS A 21 -16.26 11.86 -8.38
C HIS A 21 -15.99 12.10 -6.89
N PRO A 22 -16.82 12.91 -6.20
CA PRO A 22 -16.69 13.10 -4.76
C PRO A 22 -17.15 11.85 -3.99
N PRO A 23 -16.73 11.63 -2.73
CA PRO A 23 -17.21 10.53 -1.88
C PRO A 23 -18.74 10.52 -1.67
N ARG A 24 -19.38 11.69 -1.77
CA ARG A 24 -20.84 11.82 -1.79
C ARG A 24 -21.27 12.37 -3.15
N PRO A 25 -21.41 11.53 -4.19
CA PRO A 25 -21.88 11.97 -5.49
C PRO A 25 -23.35 12.43 -5.40
N SER A 26 -23.68 13.47 -6.18
CA SER A 26 -25.06 14.01 -6.24
C SER A 26 -25.97 13.20 -7.19
N SER A 27 -25.40 12.37 -8.07
CA SER A 27 -26.12 11.57 -9.03
C SER A 27 -25.31 10.34 -9.43
N PHE A 28 -25.99 9.28 -9.88
CA PHE A 28 -25.42 8.07 -10.44
C PHE A 28 -26.37 7.51 -11.49
N ILE A 29 -25.87 6.74 -12.44
CA ILE A 29 -26.69 6.16 -13.50
C ILE A 29 -27.45 4.96 -12.94
N GLU A 30 -26.75 4.04 -12.25
CA GLU A 30 -27.30 2.87 -11.59
C GLU A 30 -26.76 2.77 -10.18
N ILE A 31 -27.53 2.14 -9.27
CA ILE A 31 -27.14 2.04 -7.86
C ILE A 31 -25.79 1.34 -7.68
N ASP A 32 -25.46 0.39 -8.53
CA ASP A 32 -24.18 -0.33 -8.46
C ASP A 32 -22.97 0.57 -8.73
N ASN A 33 -23.16 1.67 -9.48
CA ASN A 33 -22.12 2.66 -9.72
C ASN A 33 -21.76 3.49 -8.46
N PHE A 34 -22.57 3.42 -7.42
CA PHE A 34 -22.33 4.10 -6.15
C PHE A 34 -21.25 3.41 -5.30
N TYR A 35 -21.03 2.11 -5.47
CA TYR A 35 -20.13 1.29 -4.65
C TYR A 35 -18.68 1.34 -5.15
N THR A 36 -18.08 2.54 -5.21
CA THR A 36 -16.73 2.80 -5.70
C THR A 36 -15.68 2.78 -4.58
N ALA A 37 -14.40 2.68 -4.94
CA ALA A 37 -13.31 2.85 -3.97
C ALA A 37 -13.31 4.26 -3.37
N THR A 38 -13.76 5.28 -4.10
CA THR A 38 -13.90 6.65 -3.60
C THR A 38 -14.95 6.74 -2.49
N VAL A 39 -16.08 6.08 -2.62
CA VAL A 39 -17.10 6.07 -1.56
C VAL A 39 -16.62 5.30 -0.33
N TYR A 40 -16.03 4.12 -0.52
CA TYR A 40 -15.63 3.24 0.59
C TYR A 40 -14.26 3.58 1.16
N GLU A 41 -13.18 3.43 0.40
CA GLU A 41 -11.82 3.56 0.91
C GLU A 41 -11.49 5.03 1.26
N LYS A 42 -11.81 5.98 0.37
CA LYS A 42 -11.60 7.41 0.68
C LYS A 42 -12.56 7.89 1.77
N GLY A 43 -13.81 7.40 1.77
CA GLY A 43 -14.77 7.69 2.85
C GLY A 43 -14.26 7.24 4.22
N ALA A 44 -13.70 6.03 4.32
CA ALA A 44 -13.07 5.52 5.55
C ALA A 44 -11.88 6.39 5.98
N GLU A 45 -11.01 6.79 5.02
CA GLU A 45 -9.87 7.66 5.30
C GLU A 45 -10.29 9.08 5.74
N ILE A 46 -11.39 9.62 5.22
CA ILE A 46 -11.94 10.89 5.69
C ILE A 46 -12.39 10.78 7.16
N CYS A 47 -13.03 9.68 7.55
CA CYS A 47 -13.39 9.45 8.96
C CYS A 47 -12.15 9.34 9.86
N ARG A 48 -11.11 8.65 9.40
CA ARG A 48 -9.83 8.52 10.13
C ARG A 48 -9.09 9.84 10.23
N MET A 49 -9.08 10.64 9.15
CA MET A 49 -8.54 12.00 9.10
C MET A 49 -9.29 12.94 10.05
N LEU A 50 -10.61 12.86 10.10
CA LEU A 50 -11.42 13.64 11.06
C LEU A 50 -11.04 13.30 12.50
N ARG A 51 -10.86 12.01 12.82
CA ARG A 51 -10.37 11.59 14.14
C ARG A 51 -9.01 12.18 14.48
N THR A 52 -8.10 12.26 13.50
CA THR A 52 -6.79 12.91 13.67
C THR A 52 -6.95 14.40 13.96
N LEU A 53 -7.85 15.08 13.26
CA LEU A 53 -8.09 16.50 13.36
C LEU A 53 -8.71 16.93 14.69
N ILE A 54 -9.75 16.22 15.16
CA ILE A 54 -10.48 16.58 16.39
C ILE A 54 -10.01 15.85 17.65
N GLY A 55 -9.13 14.87 17.49
CA GLY A 55 -8.61 14.03 18.57
C GLY A 55 -9.51 12.83 18.91
N LYS A 56 -8.88 11.80 19.49
CA LYS A 56 -9.52 10.51 19.77
C LYS A 56 -10.77 10.63 20.67
N ASP A 57 -10.66 11.42 21.73
CA ASP A 57 -11.73 11.50 22.73
C ASP A 57 -12.94 12.29 22.22
N ALA A 58 -12.70 13.41 21.50
CA ALA A 58 -13.77 14.17 20.86
C ALA A 58 -14.45 13.35 19.75
N PHE A 59 -13.68 12.59 18.97
CA PHE A 59 -14.23 11.68 17.96
C PHE A 59 -15.13 10.61 18.59
N ARG A 60 -14.70 9.99 19.71
CA ARG A 60 -15.51 9.00 20.43
C ARG A 60 -16.83 9.61 20.92
N ARG A 61 -16.79 10.77 21.59
CA ARG A 61 -18.01 11.48 22.01
C ARG A 61 -18.90 11.85 20.81
N GLY A 62 -18.31 12.25 19.68
CA GLY A 62 -19.05 12.55 18.47
C GLY A 62 -19.77 11.33 17.89
N MET A 63 -19.13 10.17 17.92
CA MET A 63 -19.75 8.89 17.54
C MET A 63 -20.92 8.53 18.45
N ASP A 64 -20.75 8.64 19.77
CA ASP A 64 -21.82 8.37 20.73
C ASP A 64 -23.02 9.30 20.50
N LEU A 65 -22.75 10.59 20.25
CA LEU A 65 -23.78 11.57 19.95
C LEU A 65 -24.51 11.26 18.63
N TYR A 66 -23.75 10.95 17.57
CA TYR A 66 -24.30 10.60 16.26
C TYR A 66 -25.24 9.40 16.36
N PHE A 67 -24.83 8.31 17.01
CA PHE A 67 -25.67 7.15 17.17
C PHE A 67 -26.87 7.40 18.08
N SER A 68 -26.71 8.13 19.17
CA SER A 68 -27.83 8.43 20.09
C SER A 68 -28.94 9.24 19.42
N GLU A 69 -28.61 10.10 18.44
CA GLU A 69 -29.55 10.95 17.75
C GLU A 69 -30.15 10.33 16.47
N ASN A 70 -29.40 9.43 15.82
CA ASN A 70 -29.74 8.97 14.48
C ASN A 70 -29.95 7.45 14.37
N ASP A 71 -29.81 6.67 15.44
CA ASP A 71 -30.02 5.23 15.38
C ASP A 71 -31.45 4.89 14.95
N GLY A 72 -31.59 4.01 13.96
CA GLY A 72 -32.88 3.64 13.36
C GLY A 72 -33.52 4.70 12.46
N THR A 73 -32.80 5.78 12.11
CA THR A 73 -33.26 6.83 11.19
C THR A 73 -32.46 6.85 9.88
N ALA A 74 -32.88 7.66 8.91
CA ALA A 74 -32.13 7.93 7.68
C ALA A 74 -31.20 9.14 7.92
N ALA A 75 -29.97 8.87 8.38
CA ALA A 75 -28.97 9.89 8.67
C ALA A 75 -28.18 10.34 7.43
N THR A 76 -27.68 11.56 7.45
CA THR A 76 -26.87 12.18 6.40
C THR A 76 -25.41 12.40 6.84
N VAL A 77 -24.54 12.75 5.89
CA VAL A 77 -23.17 13.20 6.19
C VAL A 77 -23.16 14.46 7.04
N GLU A 78 -24.14 15.35 6.84
CA GLU A 78 -24.33 16.58 7.59
C GLU A 78 -24.63 16.28 9.06
N ASP A 79 -25.47 15.29 9.36
CA ASP A 79 -25.78 14.85 10.74
C ASP A 79 -24.51 14.32 11.42
N PHE A 80 -23.71 13.53 10.69
CA PHE A 80 -22.43 13.04 11.19
C PHE A 80 -21.46 14.18 11.51
N LEU A 81 -21.23 15.11 10.57
CA LEU A 81 -20.34 16.25 10.79
C LEU A 81 -20.85 17.19 11.88
N SER A 82 -22.16 17.39 12.00
CA SER A 82 -22.78 18.18 13.07
C SER A 82 -22.50 17.59 14.45
N ALA A 83 -22.66 16.26 14.60
CA ALA A 83 -22.34 15.57 15.85
C ALA A 83 -20.86 15.71 16.21
N MET A 84 -19.95 15.55 15.24
CA MET A 84 -18.51 15.71 15.45
C MET A 84 -18.11 17.14 15.79
N SER A 85 -18.73 18.14 15.13
CA SER A 85 -18.51 19.56 15.41
C SER A 85 -18.93 19.91 16.83
N ARG A 86 -20.12 19.51 17.28
CA ARG A 86 -20.62 19.73 18.63
C ARG A 86 -19.77 19.06 19.70
N ALA A 87 -19.37 17.80 19.46
CA ALA A 87 -18.54 17.04 20.40
C ALA A 87 -17.13 17.60 20.57
N SER A 88 -16.57 18.21 19.50
CA SER A 88 -15.21 18.77 19.51
C SER A 88 -15.17 20.27 19.77
N GLY A 89 -16.29 20.99 19.64
CA GLY A 89 -16.34 22.44 19.68
C GLY A 89 -15.67 23.12 18.46
N ARG A 90 -15.46 22.40 17.36
CA ARG A 90 -14.73 22.89 16.17
C ARG A 90 -15.66 23.11 14.99
N ASP A 91 -15.39 24.17 14.23
CA ASP A 91 -16.02 24.38 12.93
C ASP A 91 -15.44 23.42 11.89
N LEU A 92 -16.29 22.56 11.35
CA LEU A 92 -15.98 21.56 10.33
C LEU A 92 -16.54 21.92 8.94
N SER A 93 -17.02 23.15 8.73
CA SER A 93 -17.61 23.58 7.46
C SER A 93 -16.66 23.43 6.27
N GLN A 94 -15.40 23.83 6.43
CA GLN A 94 -14.38 23.61 5.39
C GLN A 94 -14.01 22.13 5.24
N PHE A 95 -14.02 21.35 6.33
CA PHE A 95 -13.78 19.92 6.27
C PHE A 95 -14.85 19.18 5.44
N ALA A 96 -16.09 19.67 5.41
CA ALA A 96 -17.18 19.10 4.60
C ALA A 96 -16.86 19.03 3.10
N LEU A 97 -15.93 19.84 2.60
CA LEU A 97 -15.47 19.79 1.21
C LEU A 97 -14.90 18.41 0.82
N TRP A 98 -14.38 17.65 1.78
CA TRP A 98 -13.90 16.29 1.50
C TRP A 98 -15.00 15.35 1.02
N TYR A 99 -16.25 15.60 1.35
CA TYR A 99 -17.40 14.82 0.89
C TYR A 99 -18.00 15.31 -0.43
N SER A 100 -17.88 16.61 -0.74
CA SER A 100 -18.57 17.23 -1.87
C SER A 100 -17.68 17.59 -3.05
N GLN A 101 -16.36 17.70 -2.86
CA GLN A 101 -15.41 18.06 -3.92
C GLN A 101 -14.64 16.83 -4.41
N ALA A 102 -14.60 16.63 -5.72
CA ALA A 102 -13.91 15.49 -6.34
C ALA A 102 -12.39 15.70 -6.42
N GLY A 103 -11.66 14.61 -6.56
CA GLY A 103 -10.20 14.61 -6.76
C GLY A 103 -9.40 14.60 -5.46
N ARG A 104 -8.09 14.45 -5.61
CA ARG A 104 -7.12 14.33 -4.53
C ARG A 104 -6.19 15.52 -4.49
N PRO A 105 -5.99 16.19 -3.33
CA PRO A 105 -5.00 17.26 -3.22
C PRO A 105 -3.57 16.73 -3.27
N VAL A 106 -2.71 17.48 -3.94
CA VAL A 106 -1.25 17.35 -3.85
C VAL A 106 -0.77 18.36 -2.83
N VAL A 107 -0.09 17.91 -1.80
CA VAL A 107 0.55 18.73 -0.78
C VAL A 107 2.05 18.74 -1.03
N THR A 108 2.63 19.93 -1.20
CA THR A 108 4.08 20.09 -1.31
C THR A 108 4.64 20.64 0.00
N ALA A 109 5.70 20.01 0.51
CA ALA A 109 6.35 20.39 1.75
C ALA A 109 7.78 20.89 1.46
N ASN A 110 8.05 22.15 1.79
CA ASN A 110 9.40 22.73 1.76
C ASN A 110 9.82 23.04 3.18
N THR A 111 11.01 22.60 3.56
CA THR A 111 11.53 22.72 4.94
C THR A 111 12.88 23.42 4.98
N HIS A 112 13.13 24.12 6.07
CA HIS A 112 14.40 24.76 6.35
C HIS A 112 14.71 24.67 7.84
N TYR A 113 15.92 24.25 8.19
CA TYR A 113 16.42 24.25 9.56
C TYR A 113 17.52 25.31 9.73
N ASN A 114 17.32 26.23 10.67
CA ASN A 114 18.31 27.23 11.09
C ASN A 114 18.97 26.76 12.38
N SER A 115 20.23 26.32 12.29
CA SER A 115 20.98 25.77 13.43
C SER A 115 21.37 26.85 14.46
N VAL A 116 21.51 28.11 14.06
CA VAL A 116 21.85 29.23 14.96
C VAL A 116 20.66 29.59 15.85
N GLU A 117 19.49 29.73 15.24
CA GLU A 117 18.25 30.05 15.94
C GLU A 117 17.58 28.80 16.52
N ARG A 118 18.06 27.63 16.20
CA ARG A 118 17.43 26.33 16.53
C ARG A 118 15.96 26.30 16.11
N GLU A 119 15.67 26.83 14.93
CA GLU A 119 14.34 26.94 14.38
C GLU A 119 14.16 25.97 13.19
N PHE A 120 13.10 25.19 13.22
CA PHE A 120 12.66 24.42 12.07
C PHE A 120 11.40 25.05 11.46
N LYS A 121 11.48 25.33 10.17
CA LYS A 121 10.42 25.98 9.39
C LYS A 121 9.90 25.02 8.31
N ILE A 122 8.58 24.92 8.20
CA ILE A 122 7.94 24.17 7.12
C ILE A 122 6.90 25.07 6.42
N THR A 123 6.98 25.11 5.09
CA THR A 123 5.97 25.73 4.23
C THR A 123 5.24 24.62 3.50
N LEU A 124 3.93 24.56 3.67
CA LEU A 124 3.04 23.61 3.03
C LEU A 124 2.19 24.33 2.00
N THR A 125 2.10 23.79 0.79
CA THR A 125 1.16 24.24 -0.24
C THR A 125 0.22 23.11 -0.61
N GLN A 126 -1.03 23.41 -0.98
CA GLN A 126 -1.96 22.42 -1.49
C GLN A 126 -2.53 22.85 -2.84
N LYS A 127 -2.67 21.88 -3.74
CA LYS A 127 -3.31 22.09 -5.04
C LYS A 127 -4.11 20.85 -5.43
N THR A 128 -5.35 21.05 -5.85
CA THR A 128 -6.19 19.98 -6.42
C THR A 128 -6.42 20.28 -7.89
N ARG A 129 -6.26 19.28 -8.75
CA ARG A 129 -6.49 19.44 -10.18
C ARG A 129 -7.98 19.67 -10.48
N ALA A 130 -8.28 20.37 -11.54
CA ALA A 130 -9.62 20.47 -12.08
C ALA A 130 -10.15 19.07 -12.45
N THR A 131 -11.44 18.85 -12.24
CA THR A 131 -12.13 17.62 -12.60
C THR A 131 -13.36 17.92 -13.45
N PRO A 132 -13.93 16.95 -14.18
CA PRO A 132 -15.14 17.19 -14.96
C PRO A 132 -16.26 17.81 -14.10
N GLY A 133 -16.81 18.95 -14.56
CA GLY A 133 -17.83 19.68 -13.81
C GLY A 133 -17.33 20.61 -12.70
N GLU A 134 -16.05 20.52 -12.30
CA GLU A 134 -15.44 21.33 -11.23
C GLU A 134 -14.09 21.92 -11.66
N ALA A 135 -14.11 22.99 -12.45
CA ALA A 135 -12.91 23.63 -12.98
C ALA A 135 -12.09 24.36 -11.89
N ALA A 136 -12.77 24.94 -10.89
CA ALA A 136 -12.14 25.60 -9.76
C ALA A 136 -12.30 24.74 -8.49
N LYS A 137 -11.22 24.60 -7.75
CA LYS A 137 -11.18 23.83 -6.49
C LYS A 137 -10.91 24.76 -5.30
N SER A 138 -11.69 24.59 -4.25
CA SER A 138 -11.43 25.22 -2.96
C SER A 138 -10.34 24.47 -2.19
N SER A 139 -9.60 25.19 -1.33
CA SER A 139 -8.63 24.58 -0.45
C SER A 139 -9.31 23.68 0.58
N TYR A 140 -8.80 22.48 0.75
CA TYR A 140 -9.27 21.56 1.77
C TYR A 140 -8.71 21.92 3.15
N HIS A 141 -9.39 21.50 4.21
CA HIS A 141 -8.83 21.46 5.55
C HIS A 141 -8.09 20.14 5.73
N ILE A 142 -6.76 20.18 5.73
CA ILE A 142 -5.89 18.99 5.73
C ILE A 142 -5.07 18.95 7.02
N PRO A 143 -5.24 17.93 7.90
CA PRO A 143 -4.34 17.70 9.02
C PRO A 143 -3.05 17.00 8.55
N ILE A 144 -1.92 17.64 8.79
CA ILE A 144 -0.58 17.09 8.49
C ILE A 144 0.12 16.78 9.80
N ALA A 145 0.17 15.52 10.19
CA ALA A 145 0.93 15.09 11.35
C ALA A 145 2.43 15.07 11.02
N ILE A 146 3.22 15.78 11.81
CA ILE A 146 4.68 15.91 11.65
C ILE A 146 5.40 15.46 12.91
N GLY A 147 6.53 14.76 12.73
CA GLY A 147 7.57 14.54 13.72
C GLY A 147 8.93 14.93 13.14
N LEU A 148 9.88 15.28 13.99
CA LEU A 148 11.28 15.51 13.65
C LEU A 148 12.11 14.52 14.44
N ILE A 149 13.18 14.01 13.83
CA ILE A 149 14.06 13.01 14.41
C ILE A 149 15.48 13.58 14.44
N ASP A 150 16.15 13.45 15.58
CA ASP A 150 17.52 13.90 15.78
C ASP A 150 18.56 12.87 15.26
N GLU A 151 19.84 13.22 15.34
CA GLU A 151 20.94 12.38 14.88
C GLU A 151 21.08 11.05 15.66
N SER A 152 20.52 10.97 16.86
CA SER A 152 20.48 9.72 17.65
C SER A 152 19.35 8.76 17.22
N GLY A 153 18.43 9.21 16.36
CA GLY A 153 17.24 8.46 15.98
C GLY A 153 16.05 8.65 16.94
N SER A 154 16.14 9.64 17.84
CA SER A 154 15.09 9.93 18.81
C SER A 154 14.16 11.02 18.29
N ASP A 155 12.86 10.93 18.66
CA ASP A 155 11.91 12.00 18.37
C ASP A 155 12.26 13.29 19.09
N ILE A 156 12.23 14.40 18.35
CA ILE A 156 12.38 15.74 18.90
C ILE A 156 11.02 16.21 19.46
N ALA A 157 11.00 16.66 20.70
CA ALA A 157 9.83 17.28 21.30
C ALA A 157 9.55 18.65 20.63
N LEU A 158 8.47 18.75 19.87
CA LEU A 158 8.10 19.90 19.06
C LEU A 158 7.37 20.97 19.86
N ARG A 159 7.80 22.23 19.70
CA ARG A 159 7.15 23.40 20.27
C ARG A 159 6.92 24.45 19.19
N MET A 160 5.66 24.77 18.93
CA MET A 160 5.30 25.74 17.89
C MET A 160 5.53 27.19 18.38
N ALA A 161 6.13 28.03 17.55
CA ALA A 161 6.52 29.40 17.89
C ALA A 161 5.36 30.28 18.36
N ASN A 162 4.16 30.12 17.84
CA ASN A 162 2.97 30.88 18.18
C ASN A 162 2.07 30.23 19.25
N LYS A 163 2.49 29.09 19.81
CA LYS A 163 1.77 28.33 20.84
C LYS A 163 2.74 27.82 21.92
N LEU A 164 3.58 28.72 22.44
CA LEU A 164 4.63 28.40 23.41
C LEU A 164 4.09 27.89 24.75
N ALA A 165 2.82 28.15 25.06
CA ALA A 165 2.15 27.67 26.28
C ALA A 165 1.72 26.19 26.17
N ASP A 166 1.62 25.64 24.95
CA ASP A 166 1.26 24.25 24.75
C ASP A 166 2.43 23.33 25.17
N ALA A 167 2.10 22.15 25.68
CA ALA A 167 3.09 21.14 25.98
C ALA A 167 3.79 20.70 24.69
N ALA A 168 5.12 20.47 24.77
CA ALA A 168 5.86 19.91 23.65
C ALA A 168 5.40 18.46 23.39
N THR A 169 5.35 18.07 22.12
CA THR A 169 4.89 16.75 21.69
C THR A 169 5.79 16.18 20.58
N ASN A 170 5.96 14.88 20.55
CA ASN A 170 6.78 14.19 19.53
C ASN A 170 6.09 14.14 18.15
N THR A 171 4.77 14.32 18.13
CA THR A 171 3.99 14.44 16.89
C THR A 171 3.07 15.63 17.00
N TYR A 172 3.16 16.57 16.07
CA TYR A 172 2.32 17.75 16.01
C TYR A 172 1.40 17.67 14.79
N VAL A 173 0.12 18.01 14.95
CA VAL A 173 -0.85 18.07 13.84
C VAL A 173 -0.95 19.50 13.34
N LEU A 174 -0.38 19.76 12.16
CA LEU A 174 -0.52 21.03 11.45
C LEU A 174 -1.85 21.06 10.71
N GLU A 175 -2.51 22.21 10.65
CA GLU A 175 -3.76 22.38 9.92
C GLU A 175 -3.54 23.26 8.69
N LEU A 176 -3.48 22.65 7.52
CA LEU A 176 -3.39 23.36 6.25
C LEU A 176 -4.82 23.67 5.76
N ARG A 177 -5.23 24.95 5.86
CA ARG A 177 -6.56 25.42 5.47
C ARG A 177 -6.55 26.27 4.20
N ASP A 178 -5.45 27.00 3.99
CA ASP A 178 -5.25 27.86 2.83
C ASP A 178 -4.47 27.13 1.74
N SER A 179 -4.35 27.73 0.56
CA SER A 179 -3.52 27.22 -0.51
C SER A 179 -2.04 27.09 -0.12
N GLU A 180 -1.59 27.94 0.84
CA GLU A 180 -0.25 27.91 1.42
C GLU A 180 -0.32 28.29 2.90
N ALA A 181 0.47 27.62 3.73
CA ALA A 181 0.67 27.95 5.13
C ALA A 181 2.11 27.68 5.57
N GLN A 182 2.60 28.49 6.51
CA GLN A 182 3.93 28.36 7.07
C GLN A 182 3.86 28.11 8.58
N PHE A 183 4.65 27.16 9.05
CA PHE A 183 4.73 26.78 10.45
C PHE A 183 6.17 26.81 10.92
N ARG A 184 6.39 27.20 12.20
CA ARG A 184 7.72 27.34 12.80
C ARG A 184 7.76 26.64 14.14
N PHE A 185 8.76 25.77 14.31
CA PHE A 185 9.09 25.12 15.57
C PHE A 185 10.37 25.71 16.12
N VAL A 186 10.39 26.00 17.42
CA VAL A 186 11.52 26.61 18.12
C VAL A 186 12.18 25.64 19.08
N ASP A 187 13.38 25.97 19.55
CA ASP A 187 14.19 25.15 20.44
C ASP A 187 14.53 23.76 19.87
N CYS A 188 14.50 23.59 18.55
CA CYS A 188 14.81 22.32 17.91
C CYS A 188 16.32 22.04 17.99
N PRO A 189 16.76 20.85 18.48
CA PRO A 189 18.12 20.37 18.27
C PRO A 189 18.39 20.11 16.79
N PRO A 190 19.62 19.71 16.38
CA PRO A 190 19.88 19.31 15.00
C PRO A 190 18.89 18.26 14.53
N VAL A 191 18.29 18.50 13.35
CA VAL A 191 17.28 17.65 12.74
C VAL A 191 17.96 16.77 11.69
N ALA A 192 17.97 15.45 11.91
CA ALA A 192 18.49 14.47 10.97
C ALA A 192 17.46 14.07 9.90
N ALA A 193 16.18 13.94 10.29
CA ALA A 193 15.13 13.55 9.37
C ALA A 193 13.75 14.13 9.73
N ARG A 194 12.89 14.22 8.70
CA ARG A 194 11.52 14.77 8.79
C ARG A 194 10.51 13.68 8.52
N SER A 195 9.64 13.42 9.48
CA SER A 195 8.56 12.44 9.41
C SER A 195 7.24 13.18 9.16
N LEU A 196 6.81 13.25 7.90
CA LEU A 196 5.60 13.97 7.46
C LEU A 196 4.46 13.01 7.16
N LEU A 197 3.20 13.42 7.41
CA LEU A 197 2.00 12.58 7.31
C LEU A 197 2.05 11.35 8.24
N ARG A 198 2.58 11.48 9.45
CA ARG A 198 2.60 10.39 10.45
C ARG A 198 1.22 9.75 10.57
N GLY A 199 1.21 8.41 10.60
CA GLY A 199 0.00 7.61 10.60
C GLY A 199 -0.86 7.81 9.35
N PHE A 200 -0.33 8.30 8.23
CA PHE A 200 -1.09 8.70 7.04
C PHE A 200 -2.23 9.66 7.39
N SER A 201 -1.91 10.78 8.03
CA SER A 201 -2.89 11.71 8.64
C SER A 201 -3.92 12.31 7.68
N ALA A 202 -3.71 12.24 6.37
CA ALA A 202 -4.65 12.65 5.33
C ALA A 202 -4.43 11.88 4.01
N PRO A 203 -5.52 11.59 3.24
CA PRO A 203 -5.45 10.89 1.95
C PRO A 203 -5.03 11.84 0.82
N VAL A 204 -3.78 12.29 0.86
CA VAL A 204 -3.18 13.24 -0.09
C VAL A 204 -1.97 12.63 -0.78
N THR A 205 -1.57 13.22 -1.90
CA THR A 205 -0.23 12.99 -2.44
C THR A 205 0.74 13.97 -1.79
N LEU A 206 1.73 13.47 -1.06
CA LEU A 206 2.78 14.30 -0.47
C LEU A 206 3.97 14.39 -1.43
N MET A 207 4.32 15.63 -1.80
CA MET A 207 5.53 15.95 -2.54
C MET A 207 6.54 16.57 -1.58
N GLN A 208 7.63 15.85 -1.36
CA GLN A 208 8.76 16.30 -0.54
C GLN A 208 10.06 15.86 -1.20
N VAL A 209 11.11 16.61 -0.98
CA VAL A 209 12.45 16.20 -1.38
C VAL A 209 13.07 15.43 -0.22
N SER A 210 13.35 14.15 -0.43
CA SER A 210 14.13 13.32 0.51
C SER A 210 15.34 12.73 -0.20
N THR A 211 16.40 12.43 0.56
CA THR A 211 17.54 11.68 0.06
C THR A 211 17.42 10.21 0.41
N ALA A 212 18.08 9.33 -0.33
CA ALA A 212 18.13 7.90 -0.01
C ALA A 212 18.64 7.66 1.44
N ALA A 213 19.62 8.45 1.89
CA ALA A 213 20.14 8.37 3.25
C ALA A 213 19.08 8.76 4.30
N GLU A 214 18.28 9.82 4.06
CA GLU A 214 17.19 10.22 4.95
C GLU A 214 16.10 9.14 5.00
N ASP A 215 15.74 8.55 3.85
CA ASP A 215 14.75 7.47 3.81
C ASP A 215 15.22 6.21 4.56
N LEU A 216 16.48 5.80 4.39
CA LEU A 216 17.06 4.68 5.16
C LEU A 216 17.13 4.99 6.65
N PHE A 217 17.44 6.24 7.02
CA PHE A 217 17.46 6.67 8.41
C PHE A 217 16.07 6.64 9.04
N LEU A 218 15.04 7.14 8.35
CA LEU A 218 13.64 7.03 8.78
C LEU A 218 13.19 5.58 8.89
N PHE A 219 13.54 4.74 7.93
CA PHE A 219 13.23 3.31 7.96
C PHE A 219 13.82 2.61 9.20
N ALA A 220 15.00 3.04 9.64
CA ALA A 220 15.64 2.51 10.84
C ALA A 220 15.03 3.05 12.14
N HIS A 221 14.68 4.34 12.20
CA HIS A 221 14.51 5.07 13.46
C HIS A 221 13.14 5.70 13.67
N ASP A 222 12.30 5.89 12.62
CA ASP A 222 11.02 6.56 12.83
C ASP A 222 10.14 5.79 13.82
N SER A 223 9.66 6.49 14.83
CA SER A 223 8.74 5.91 15.83
C SER A 223 7.33 5.68 15.28
N ASP A 224 6.95 6.40 14.20
CA ASP A 224 5.69 6.19 13.50
C ASP A 224 5.79 4.99 12.55
N ALA A 225 5.04 3.93 12.83
CA ALA A 225 5.10 2.69 12.07
C ALA A 225 4.73 2.87 10.58
N PHE A 226 3.78 3.78 10.26
CA PHE A 226 3.44 4.05 8.87
C PHE A 226 4.60 4.73 8.13
N ASN A 227 5.14 5.81 8.68
CA ASN A 227 6.23 6.55 8.05
C ASN A 227 7.53 5.73 7.99
N ARG A 228 7.77 4.90 8.99
CA ARG A 228 8.88 3.94 8.97
C ARG A 228 8.78 2.99 7.78
N TRP A 229 7.62 2.36 7.57
CA TRP A 229 7.35 1.52 6.42
C TRP A 229 7.45 2.30 5.10
N GLU A 230 6.82 3.46 5.02
CA GLU A 230 6.80 4.31 3.83
C GLU A 230 8.20 4.73 3.39
N ALA A 231 9.09 5.06 4.34
CA ALA A 231 10.48 5.37 4.07
C ALA A 231 11.24 4.17 3.48
N GLY A 232 11.02 2.97 4.02
CA GLY A 232 11.56 1.74 3.47
C GLY A 232 11.06 1.47 2.03
N GLN A 233 9.76 1.69 1.76
CA GLN A 233 9.20 1.57 0.43
C GLN A 233 9.77 2.59 -0.55
N ARG A 234 9.99 3.85 -0.13
CA ARG A 234 10.65 4.87 -0.97
C ARG A 234 12.11 4.49 -1.28
N ALA A 235 12.86 4.04 -0.28
CA ALA A 235 14.25 3.60 -0.47
C ALA A 235 14.32 2.43 -1.48
N MET A 236 13.48 1.40 -1.30
CA MET A 236 13.39 0.27 -2.24
C MET A 236 12.95 0.72 -3.64
N THR A 237 11.97 1.61 -3.75
CA THR A 237 11.50 2.14 -5.04
C THR A 237 12.61 2.89 -5.76
N HIS A 238 13.33 3.76 -5.08
CA HIS A 238 14.49 4.49 -5.64
C HIS A 238 15.56 3.53 -6.17
N HIS A 239 15.93 2.53 -5.36
CA HIS A 239 16.88 1.51 -5.78
C HIS A 239 16.38 0.75 -7.01
N LEU A 240 15.14 0.25 -7.00
CA LEU A 240 14.57 -0.57 -8.07
C LEU A 240 14.44 0.21 -9.38
N LEU A 241 14.04 1.49 -9.35
CA LEU A 241 13.97 2.33 -10.55
C LEU A 241 15.37 2.60 -11.14
N SER A 242 16.38 2.83 -10.28
CA SER A 242 17.78 2.97 -10.71
C SER A 242 18.32 1.68 -11.30
N ALA A 243 18.10 0.54 -10.62
CA ALA A 243 18.50 -0.79 -11.07
C ALA A 243 17.83 -1.17 -12.40
N ALA A 244 16.56 -0.82 -12.61
CA ALA A 244 15.86 -1.06 -13.88
C ALA A 244 16.46 -0.24 -15.03
N LYS A 245 16.83 1.02 -14.80
CA LYS A 245 17.54 1.86 -15.78
C LYS A 245 18.90 1.24 -16.17
N GLN A 246 19.66 0.77 -15.16
CA GLN A 246 20.95 0.11 -15.39
C GLN A 246 20.77 -1.23 -16.11
N TRP A 247 19.83 -2.06 -15.70
CA TRP A 247 19.54 -3.35 -16.35
C TRP A 247 19.16 -3.18 -17.82
N ARG A 248 18.42 -2.12 -18.13
CA ARG A 248 18.09 -1.79 -19.52
C ARG A 248 19.33 -1.47 -20.36
N ALA A 249 20.33 -0.81 -19.77
CA ALA A 249 21.55 -0.39 -20.45
C ALA A 249 22.53 -1.55 -20.70
N ASP A 250 22.81 -2.36 -19.67
CA ASP A 250 23.89 -3.35 -19.71
C ASP A 250 23.50 -4.75 -19.15
N LYS A 251 22.19 -4.96 -18.87
CA LYS A 251 21.66 -6.22 -18.29
C LYS A 251 22.22 -6.53 -16.90
N SER A 252 22.80 -5.57 -16.21
CA SER A 252 23.20 -5.65 -14.81
C SER A 252 22.27 -4.82 -13.93
N ALA A 253 22.26 -5.06 -12.63
CA ALA A 253 21.59 -4.22 -11.65
C ALA A 253 22.54 -3.95 -10.49
N GLY A 254 22.53 -2.72 -10.00
CA GLY A 254 23.38 -2.32 -8.88
C GLY A 254 22.97 -3.02 -7.59
N PHE A 255 23.96 -3.29 -6.75
CA PHE A 255 23.76 -3.81 -5.40
C PHE A 255 23.82 -2.65 -4.40
N ASP A 256 22.84 -2.56 -3.50
CA ASP A 256 22.80 -1.54 -2.44
C ASP A 256 23.00 -2.18 -1.07
N LEU A 257 24.25 -2.13 -0.61
CA LEU A 257 24.63 -2.66 0.70
C LEU A 257 23.90 -1.96 1.85
N GLN A 258 23.67 -0.64 1.76
CA GLN A 258 22.99 0.10 2.83
C GLN A 258 21.53 -0.33 2.99
N LEU A 259 20.85 -0.57 1.89
CA LEU A 259 19.49 -1.12 1.89
C LEU A 259 19.47 -2.53 2.51
N ILE A 260 20.41 -3.41 2.13
CA ILE A 260 20.50 -4.76 2.70
C ILE A 260 20.77 -4.70 4.22
N VAL A 261 21.68 -3.83 4.68
CA VAL A 261 21.95 -3.64 6.11
C VAL A 261 20.71 -3.13 6.86
N ALA A 262 19.95 -2.22 6.25
CA ALA A 262 18.71 -1.73 6.86
C ALA A 262 17.65 -2.85 6.98
N LEU A 263 17.50 -3.68 5.95
CA LEU A 263 16.61 -4.85 5.97
C LEU A 263 17.07 -5.92 6.99
N ALA A 264 18.38 -6.16 7.11
CA ALA A 264 18.93 -7.06 8.12
C ALA A 264 18.53 -6.65 9.54
N ARG A 265 18.59 -5.35 9.87
CA ARG A 265 18.14 -4.83 11.17
C ARG A 265 16.66 -5.11 11.43
N VAL A 266 15.82 -5.07 10.42
CA VAL A 266 14.39 -5.44 10.55
C VAL A 266 14.26 -6.93 10.83
N VAL A 267 15.00 -7.78 10.12
CA VAL A 267 14.99 -9.24 10.32
C VAL A 267 15.41 -9.60 11.75
N ASP A 268 16.53 -9.04 12.21
CA ASP A 268 17.18 -9.39 13.49
C ASP A 268 16.46 -8.80 14.72
N SER A 269 15.71 -7.71 14.56
CA SER A 269 15.03 -7.03 15.67
C SER A 269 14.05 -7.96 16.40
N GLN A 270 14.11 -8.00 17.72
CA GLN A 270 13.13 -8.71 18.56
C GLN A 270 11.95 -7.82 18.99
N GLU A 271 12.06 -6.52 18.78
CA GLU A 271 11.05 -5.52 19.20
C GLU A 271 10.01 -5.26 18.10
N ILE A 272 10.35 -5.57 16.85
CA ILE A 272 9.46 -5.35 15.70
C ILE A 272 8.49 -6.52 15.57
N GLU A 273 7.19 -6.21 15.59
CA GLU A 273 6.13 -7.20 15.44
C GLU A 273 6.19 -7.93 14.08
N PRO A 274 5.82 -9.23 14.02
CA PRO A 274 5.86 -10.02 12.79
C PRO A 274 5.06 -9.41 11.64
N ALA A 275 3.90 -8.82 11.91
CA ALA A 275 3.07 -8.17 10.91
C ALA A 275 3.82 -7.00 10.23
N PHE A 276 4.49 -6.15 11.03
CA PHE A 276 5.29 -5.05 10.48
C PHE A 276 6.52 -5.55 9.72
N LYS A 277 7.23 -6.57 10.25
CA LYS A 277 8.36 -7.19 9.52
C LYS A 277 7.94 -7.68 8.13
N SER A 278 6.78 -8.34 8.06
CA SER A 278 6.22 -8.82 6.79
C SER A 278 6.06 -7.69 5.78
N LEU A 279 5.49 -6.56 6.20
CA LEU A 279 5.30 -5.39 5.34
C LEU A 279 6.61 -4.70 4.97
N ALA A 280 7.54 -4.59 5.92
CA ALA A 280 8.84 -3.96 5.73
C ALA A 280 9.78 -4.74 4.79
N LEU A 281 9.67 -6.08 4.78
CA LEU A 281 10.43 -6.97 3.89
C LEU A 281 9.75 -7.20 2.54
N SER A 282 8.50 -6.77 2.36
CA SER A 282 7.78 -6.86 1.10
C SER A 282 8.25 -5.80 0.12
N LEU A 283 8.73 -6.23 -1.04
CA LEU A 283 9.18 -5.31 -2.10
C LEU A 283 7.99 -4.60 -2.75
N PRO A 284 8.12 -3.34 -3.19
CA PRO A 284 7.14 -2.65 -4.01
C PRO A 284 6.68 -3.52 -5.18
N SER A 285 5.38 -3.52 -5.48
CA SER A 285 4.83 -4.25 -6.62
C SER A 285 5.24 -3.62 -7.95
N ILE A 286 5.14 -4.38 -9.04
CA ILE A 286 5.41 -3.83 -10.40
C ILE A 286 4.45 -2.68 -10.73
N ASN A 287 3.20 -2.71 -10.23
CA ASN A 287 2.25 -1.62 -10.43
C ASN A 287 2.67 -0.34 -9.71
N GLU A 288 3.13 -0.43 -8.45
CA GLU A 288 3.64 0.72 -7.70
C GLU A 288 4.90 1.30 -8.35
N LEU A 289 5.82 0.43 -8.79
CA LEU A 289 7.02 0.85 -9.51
C LEU A 289 6.68 1.52 -10.85
N ALA A 290 5.70 1.00 -11.58
CA ALA A 290 5.25 1.59 -12.84
C ALA A 290 4.60 2.98 -12.65
N GLN A 291 3.87 3.19 -11.55
CA GLN A 291 3.31 4.50 -11.19
C GLN A 291 4.40 5.52 -10.83
N ALA A 292 5.52 5.06 -10.25
CA ALA A 292 6.64 5.91 -9.87
C ALA A 292 7.67 6.11 -11.00
N ALA A 293 7.62 5.28 -12.05
CA ALA A 293 8.55 5.33 -13.18
C ALA A 293 8.22 6.47 -14.16
N GLU A 294 9.25 6.96 -14.84
CA GLU A 294 9.08 7.87 -15.99
C GLU A 294 8.56 7.11 -17.22
N ALA A 295 7.65 7.72 -17.95
CA ALA A 295 7.16 7.14 -19.19
C ALA A 295 8.22 7.26 -20.32
N PRO A 296 8.33 6.29 -21.24
CA PRO A 296 7.56 5.02 -21.27
C PRO A 296 8.07 4.00 -20.26
N VAL A 297 7.16 3.29 -19.61
CA VAL A 297 7.48 2.27 -18.57
C VAL A 297 8.02 1.00 -19.22
N ASP A 298 9.18 0.54 -18.75
CA ASP A 298 9.78 -0.75 -19.16
C ASP A 298 9.47 -1.83 -18.09
N PHE A 299 8.38 -2.56 -18.31
CA PHE A 299 7.91 -3.59 -17.38
C PHE A 299 8.87 -4.79 -17.24
N GLU A 300 9.65 -5.09 -18.28
CA GLU A 300 10.67 -6.14 -18.22
C GLU A 300 11.83 -5.73 -17.34
N ALA A 301 12.34 -4.51 -17.51
CA ALA A 301 13.41 -3.98 -16.68
C ALA A 301 13.00 -3.86 -15.19
N LEU A 302 11.77 -3.41 -14.91
CA LEU A 302 11.22 -3.36 -13.55
C LEU A 302 11.12 -4.76 -12.93
N HIS A 303 10.65 -5.74 -13.69
CA HIS A 303 10.55 -7.13 -13.23
C HIS A 303 11.93 -7.72 -12.90
N GLU A 304 12.90 -7.57 -13.80
CA GLU A 304 14.24 -8.13 -13.59
C GLU A 304 14.98 -7.43 -12.45
N ALA A 305 14.89 -6.10 -12.33
CA ALA A 305 15.46 -5.38 -11.20
C ALA A 305 14.89 -5.87 -9.86
N ARG A 306 13.56 -6.06 -9.81
CA ARG A 306 12.88 -6.57 -8.61
C ARG A 306 13.28 -8.01 -8.28
N LYS A 307 13.43 -8.86 -9.28
CA LYS A 307 13.90 -10.25 -9.15
C LYS A 307 15.33 -10.30 -8.62
N ILE A 308 16.23 -9.44 -9.14
CA ILE A 308 17.62 -9.36 -8.69
C ILE A 308 17.68 -8.91 -7.24
N LEU A 309 17.02 -7.81 -6.86
CA LEU A 309 16.99 -7.35 -5.47
C LEU A 309 16.45 -8.43 -4.52
N LYS A 310 15.38 -9.11 -4.91
CA LYS A 310 14.80 -10.21 -4.13
C LYS A 310 15.81 -11.34 -3.91
N THR A 311 16.54 -11.72 -4.96
CA THR A 311 17.60 -12.74 -4.91
C THR A 311 18.76 -12.29 -4.02
N ASP A 312 19.16 -11.02 -4.11
CA ASP A 312 20.23 -10.46 -3.29
C ASP A 312 19.86 -10.44 -1.81
N ILE A 313 18.64 -10.01 -1.46
CA ILE A 313 18.14 -10.07 -0.07
C ILE A 313 18.15 -11.51 0.44
N GLY A 314 17.61 -12.45 -0.34
CA GLY A 314 17.57 -13.87 0.02
C GLY A 314 18.98 -14.46 0.23
N ARG A 315 19.96 -14.07 -0.57
CA ARG A 315 21.35 -14.57 -0.50
C ARG A 315 22.09 -13.94 0.68
N GLU A 316 22.05 -12.62 0.80
CA GLU A 316 22.82 -11.90 1.81
C GLU A 316 22.30 -12.13 3.24
N LEU A 317 20.99 -12.34 3.38
CA LEU A 317 20.33 -12.58 4.67
C LEU A 317 19.95 -14.06 4.87
N TYR A 318 20.53 -14.98 4.09
CA TYR A 318 20.11 -16.38 4.06
C TYR A 318 20.02 -17.02 5.45
N VAL A 319 21.08 -16.88 6.27
CA VAL A 319 21.15 -17.50 7.60
C VAL A 319 20.09 -16.94 8.55
N GLN A 320 19.94 -15.61 8.57
CA GLN A 320 18.96 -14.92 9.41
C GLN A 320 17.52 -15.29 8.99
N LEU A 321 17.25 -15.34 7.69
CA LEU A 321 15.94 -15.71 7.15
C LEU A 321 15.59 -17.18 7.43
N GLU A 322 16.57 -18.10 7.37
CA GLU A 322 16.38 -19.52 7.76
C GLU A 322 15.98 -19.63 9.23
N GLN A 323 16.77 -19.01 10.12
CA GLN A 323 16.48 -19.02 11.57
C GLN A 323 15.11 -18.42 11.89
N LEU A 324 14.77 -17.33 11.20
CA LEU A 324 13.47 -16.68 11.34
C LEU A 324 12.34 -17.61 10.88
N LEU A 325 12.46 -18.24 9.70
CA LEU A 325 11.46 -19.17 9.18
C LEU A 325 11.25 -20.37 10.12
N GLU A 326 12.32 -20.98 10.62
CA GLU A 326 12.27 -22.06 11.59
C GLU A 326 11.52 -21.64 12.86
N SER A 327 11.84 -20.46 13.42
CA SER A 327 11.18 -19.93 14.61
C SER A 327 9.68 -19.70 14.42
N LEU A 328 9.28 -19.27 13.22
CA LEU A 328 7.89 -19.05 12.85
C LEU A 328 7.13 -20.37 12.66
N CYS A 329 7.76 -21.38 12.03
CA CYS A 329 7.13 -22.68 11.75
C CYS A 329 6.89 -23.52 13.01
N THR A 330 7.77 -23.45 14.01
CA THR A 330 7.64 -24.21 15.26
C THR A 330 6.51 -23.71 16.17
N LYS A 331 6.07 -22.47 16.00
CA LYS A 331 5.09 -21.79 16.86
C LYS A 331 3.76 -21.46 16.16
N ILE A 332 3.54 -21.92 14.92
CA ILE A 332 2.29 -21.63 14.22
C ILE A 332 1.16 -22.45 14.85
N GLU A 333 0.48 -21.84 15.78
CA GLU A 333 -0.85 -22.26 16.20
C GLU A 333 -1.88 -21.81 15.15
N VAL A 334 -2.94 -22.61 14.98
CA VAL A 334 -4.03 -22.32 14.00
C VAL A 334 -4.99 -21.29 14.61
N GLU A 335 -4.48 -20.38 15.41
CA GLU A 335 -5.31 -19.36 16.07
C GLU A 335 -5.67 -18.21 15.11
N ILE A 336 -6.87 -17.68 15.33
CA ILE A 336 -7.42 -16.56 14.56
C ILE A 336 -7.25 -15.28 15.38
N ASP A 337 -5.99 -14.86 15.54
CA ASP A 337 -5.60 -13.63 16.21
C ASP A 337 -4.58 -12.85 15.37
N ALA A 338 -4.31 -11.60 15.77
CA ALA A 338 -3.46 -10.69 15.03
C ALA A 338 -1.98 -11.14 14.99
N ASP A 339 -1.46 -11.67 16.09
CA ASP A 339 -0.06 -12.14 16.20
C ASP A 339 0.17 -13.35 15.28
N SER A 340 -0.72 -14.35 15.35
CA SER A 340 -0.67 -15.52 14.48
C SER A 340 -0.85 -15.17 13.01
N ALA A 341 -1.71 -14.18 12.69
CA ALA A 341 -1.84 -13.67 11.32
C ALA A 341 -0.54 -13.00 10.84
N GLY A 342 0.08 -12.17 11.67
CA GLY A 342 1.37 -11.54 11.39
C GLY A 342 2.49 -12.55 11.17
N LYS A 343 2.58 -13.59 12.00
CA LYS A 343 3.56 -14.69 11.85
C LYS A 343 3.36 -15.46 10.56
N ARG A 344 2.10 -15.74 10.16
CA ARG A 344 1.81 -16.39 8.86
C ARG A 344 2.19 -15.51 7.66
N SER A 345 1.91 -14.21 7.73
CA SER A 345 2.31 -13.25 6.69
C SER A 345 3.82 -13.17 6.57
N LEU A 346 4.53 -13.07 7.70
CA LEU A 346 5.98 -13.02 7.72
C LEU A 346 6.61 -14.32 7.18
N SER A 347 6.06 -15.49 7.56
CA SER A 347 6.55 -16.78 7.03
C SER A 347 6.42 -16.88 5.51
N ALA A 348 5.35 -16.30 4.93
CA ALA A 348 5.16 -16.26 3.49
C ALA A 348 6.22 -15.38 2.79
N VAL A 349 6.52 -14.20 3.32
CA VAL A 349 7.54 -13.29 2.77
C VAL A 349 8.94 -13.89 2.88
N VAL A 350 9.27 -14.44 4.05
CA VAL A 350 10.58 -15.08 4.29
C VAL A 350 10.78 -16.29 3.37
N LEU A 351 9.76 -17.14 3.22
CA LEU A 351 9.79 -18.26 2.29
C LEU A 351 10.06 -17.80 0.85
N ASP A 352 9.38 -16.73 0.41
CA ASP A 352 9.53 -16.18 -0.93
C ASP A 352 10.94 -15.60 -1.19
N LEU A 353 11.55 -14.95 -0.18
CA LEU A 353 12.93 -14.47 -0.26
C LEU A 353 13.95 -15.61 -0.31
N LEU A 354 13.79 -16.64 0.53
CA LEU A 354 14.66 -17.81 0.53
C LEU A 354 14.59 -18.61 -0.79
N CYS A 355 13.38 -18.80 -1.33
CA CYS A 355 13.19 -19.48 -2.59
C CYS A 355 13.71 -18.68 -3.80
N ALA A 356 13.83 -17.36 -3.69
CA ALA A 356 14.36 -16.53 -4.78
C ALA A 356 15.87 -16.71 -5.00
N CYS A 357 16.64 -17.03 -3.97
CA CYS A 357 18.09 -17.22 -4.06
C CYS A 357 18.52 -18.67 -4.32
N VAL A 358 17.61 -19.63 -4.16
CA VAL A 358 17.85 -21.06 -4.41
C VAL A 358 16.99 -21.53 -5.58
N PRO A 359 17.57 -22.01 -6.68
CA PRO A 359 16.82 -22.27 -7.92
C PRO A 359 15.97 -23.55 -7.88
N ASP A 360 15.86 -24.26 -6.75
CA ASP A 360 15.03 -25.45 -6.62
C ASP A 360 13.71 -25.14 -5.88
N LEU A 361 12.68 -25.91 -6.16
CA LEU A 361 11.34 -25.76 -5.58
C LEU A 361 11.11 -26.66 -4.35
N ALA A 362 12.09 -27.43 -3.92
CA ALA A 362 11.91 -28.43 -2.87
C ALA A 362 11.46 -27.80 -1.54
N ARG A 363 11.98 -26.62 -1.20
CA ARG A 363 11.56 -25.87 -0.03
C ARG A 363 10.10 -25.45 -0.11
N ALA A 364 9.68 -24.88 -1.23
CA ALA A 364 8.30 -24.45 -1.44
C ALA A 364 7.34 -25.66 -1.46
N GLU A 365 7.75 -26.79 -2.06
CA GLU A 365 7.00 -28.04 -2.05
C GLU A 365 6.84 -28.59 -0.63
N ALA A 366 7.92 -28.68 0.14
CA ALA A 366 7.86 -29.10 1.54
C ALA A 366 6.95 -28.20 2.38
N PHE A 367 7.03 -26.90 2.19
CA PHE A 367 6.17 -25.94 2.90
C PHE A 367 4.69 -26.07 2.47
N TYR A 368 4.41 -26.32 1.18
CA TYR A 368 3.07 -26.59 0.68
C TYR A 368 2.44 -27.82 1.32
N LEU A 369 3.21 -28.92 1.35
CA LEU A 369 2.75 -30.20 1.93
C LEU A 369 2.54 -30.09 3.44
N GLY A 370 3.41 -29.37 4.16
CA GLY A 370 3.31 -29.11 5.59
C GLY A 370 2.31 -28.01 5.99
N ALA A 371 1.72 -27.29 5.03
CA ALA A 371 0.85 -26.14 5.31
C ALA A 371 -0.40 -26.53 6.10
N ARG A 372 -0.59 -25.90 7.25
CA ARG A 372 -1.73 -26.10 8.16
C ARG A 372 -2.86 -25.09 7.93
N THR A 373 -2.55 -23.95 7.28
CA THR A 373 -3.49 -22.87 7.01
C THR A 373 -3.57 -22.57 5.52
N MET A 374 -4.67 -21.95 5.09
CA MET A 374 -4.82 -21.50 3.70
C MET A 374 -3.76 -20.45 3.32
N THR A 375 -3.40 -19.54 4.23
CA THR A 375 -2.37 -18.51 4.02
C THR A 375 -1.03 -19.15 3.64
N GLN A 376 -0.58 -20.13 4.43
CA GLN A 376 0.66 -20.85 4.16
C GLN A 376 0.60 -21.61 2.83
N ARG A 377 -0.51 -22.30 2.56
CA ARG A 377 -0.70 -23.09 1.36
C ARG A 377 -0.67 -22.23 0.09
N ILE A 378 -1.36 -21.08 0.10
CA ILE A 378 -1.35 -20.13 -1.03
C ILE A 378 0.01 -19.49 -1.21
N ALA A 379 0.73 -19.16 -0.14
CA ALA A 379 2.08 -18.60 -0.23
C ALA A 379 3.03 -19.56 -0.98
N ALA A 380 3.07 -20.82 -0.55
CA ALA A 380 3.88 -21.83 -1.22
C ALA A 380 3.39 -22.13 -2.64
N LEU A 381 2.08 -22.21 -2.86
CA LEU A 381 1.49 -22.43 -4.19
C LEU A 381 1.86 -21.30 -5.17
N THR A 382 1.92 -20.05 -4.68
CA THR A 382 2.33 -18.90 -5.49
C THR A 382 3.78 -19.04 -5.97
N ILE A 383 4.67 -19.50 -5.11
CA ILE A 383 6.08 -19.75 -5.47
C ILE A 383 6.17 -20.92 -6.47
N LEU A 384 5.49 -22.03 -6.18
CA LEU A 384 5.44 -23.20 -7.05
C LEU A 384 4.86 -22.89 -8.43
N ALA A 385 3.81 -22.05 -8.49
CA ALA A 385 3.19 -21.65 -9.75
C ALA A 385 4.11 -20.84 -10.68
N ASN A 386 5.14 -20.19 -10.12
CA ASN A 386 6.18 -19.50 -10.88
C ASN A 386 7.34 -20.40 -11.32
N GLY A 387 7.41 -21.62 -10.80
CA GLY A 387 8.42 -22.59 -11.17
C GLY A 387 7.98 -23.50 -12.33
N ASP A 388 8.85 -24.43 -12.70
CA ASP A 388 8.62 -25.40 -13.74
C ASP A 388 8.64 -26.83 -13.20
N GLY A 389 8.11 -27.77 -14.00
CA GLY A 389 8.19 -29.19 -13.76
C GLY A 389 7.16 -29.76 -12.79
N ARG A 390 7.46 -30.96 -12.28
CA ARG A 390 6.53 -31.77 -11.48
C ARG A 390 6.03 -31.11 -10.20
N PRO A 391 6.87 -30.40 -9.39
CA PRO A 391 6.40 -29.78 -8.15
C PRO A 391 5.25 -28.79 -8.38
N ARG A 392 5.36 -27.98 -9.46
CA ARG A 392 4.29 -27.04 -9.85
C ARG A 392 3.01 -27.78 -10.21
N THR A 393 3.08 -28.74 -11.12
CA THR A 393 1.91 -29.44 -11.63
C THR A 393 1.20 -30.18 -10.50
N ALA A 394 1.94 -30.94 -9.71
CA ALA A 394 1.41 -31.72 -8.60
C ALA A 394 0.72 -30.83 -7.54
N ALA A 395 1.30 -29.66 -7.21
CA ALA A 395 0.71 -28.75 -6.23
C ALA A 395 -0.58 -28.09 -6.75
N LEU A 396 -0.62 -27.72 -8.03
CA LEU A 396 -1.83 -27.13 -8.64
C LEU A 396 -2.95 -28.18 -8.76
N GLU A 397 -2.64 -29.42 -9.11
CA GLU A 397 -3.60 -30.55 -9.17
C GLU A 397 -4.14 -30.87 -7.76
N ASP A 398 -3.24 -31.07 -6.77
CA ASP A 398 -3.63 -31.34 -5.38
C ASP A 398 -4.51 -30.22 -4.81
N PHE A 399 -4.18 -28.95 -5.09
CA PHE A 399 -5.00 -27.84 -4.62
C PHE A 399 -6.40 -27.85 -5.24
N TYR A 400 -6.48 -28.09 -6.54
CA TYR A 400 -7.78 -28.19 -7.22
C TYR A 400 -8.60 -29.37 -6.70
N GLU A 401 -8.02 -30.55 -6.57
CA GLU A 401 -8.70 -31.75 -6.06
C GLU A 401 -9.27 -31.54 -4.66
N ARG A 402 -8.48 -30.93 -3.76
CA ARG A 402 -8.88 -30.67 -2.37
C ARG A 402 -10.02 -29.65 -2.25
N PHE A 403 -10.04 -28.65 -3.12
CA PHE A 403 -10.92 -27.49 -2.94
C PHE A 403 -11.91 -27.26 -4.08
N SER A 404 -12.03 -28.17 -5.04
CA SER A 404 -12.92 -28.07 -6.21
C SER A 404 -14.38 -27.77 -5.85
N ALA A 405 -14.85 -28.27 -4.71
CA ALA A 405 -16.21 -28.03 -4.20
C ALA A 405 -16.41 -26.62 -3.58
N ASN A 406 -15.35 -25.82 -3.40
CA ASN A 406 -15.45 -24.48 -2.81
C ASN A 406 -15.13 -23.40 -3.85
N PRO A 407 -16.14 -22.71 -4.41
CA PRO A 407 -15.96 -21.72 -5.47
C PRO A 407 -15.01 -20.57 -5.09
N ILE A 408 -15.07 -20.09 -3.83
CA ILE A 408 -14.23 -18.97 -3.35
C ILE A 408 -12.75 -19.39 -3.28
N VAL A 409 -12.48 -20.64 -2.91
CA VAL A 409 -11.09 -21.14 -2.85
C VAL A 409 -10.57 -21.41 -4.26
N ILE A 410 -11.44 -21.87 -5.19
CA ILE A 410 -11.04 -22.06 -6.59
C ILE A 410 -10.74 -20.73 -7.30
N ASP A 411 -11.33 -19.62 -6.89
CA ASP A 411 -10.89 -18.29 -7.37
C ASP A 411 -9.42 -18.02 -7.05
N LYS A 412 -8.91 -18.46 -5.90
CA LYS A 412 -7.48 -18.36 -5.58
C LYS A 412 -6.61 -19.19 -6.50
N TRP A 413 -7.07 -20.40 -6.85
CA TRP A 413 -6.36 -21.30 -7.78
C TRP A 413 -6.24 -20.71 -9.19
N PHE A 414 -7.28 -20.09 -9.71
CA PHE A 414 -7.23 -19.33 -10.97
C PHE A 414 -6.27 -18.15 -10.87
N ARG A 415 -6.39 -17.37 -9.79
CA ARG A 415 -5.61 -16.16 -9.57
C ARG A 415 -4.11 -16.43 -9.50
N VAL A 416 -3.68 -17.46 -8.76
CA VAL A 416 -2.25 -17.81 -8.61
C VAL A 416 -1.62 -18.13 -9.96
N GLN A 417 -2.32 -18.85 -10.84
CA GLN A 417 -1.84 -19.19 -12.18
C GLN A 417 -1.79 -17.96 -13.11
N ALA A 418 -2.81 -17.12 -13.07
CA ALA A 418 -2.87 -15.87 -13.85
C ALA A 418 -1.78 -14.86 -13.45
N LEU A 419 -1.35 -14.87 -12.19
CA LEU A 419 -0.28 -14.00 -11.67
C LEU A 419 1.13 -14.58 -11.90
N SER A 420 1.27 -15.76 -12.46
CA SER A 420 2.57 -16.37 -12.77
C SER A 420 3.36 -15.52 -13.78
N HIS A 421 4.67 -15.39 -13.54
CA HIS A 421 5.58 -14.64 -14.42
C HIS A 421 6.18 -15.51 -15.53
N ARG A 422 5.73 -16.76 -15.66
CA ARG A 422 6.21 -17.69 -16.68
C ARG A 422 5.79 -17.24 -18.10
N ARG A 423 6.57 -17.61 -19.09
CA ARG A 423 6.28 -17.27 -20.51
C ARG A 423 4.99 -17.91 -21.01
N GLU A 424 4.63 -19.06 -20.47
CA GLU A 424 3.44 -19.84 -20.83
C GLU A 424 2.13 -19.28 -20.25
N THR A 425 2.20 -18.28 -19.35
CA THR A 425 1.04 -17.79 -18.59
C THR A 425 -0.13 -17.37 -19.47
N LEU A 426 0.13 -16.65 -20.58
CA LEU A 426 -0.95 -16.28 -21.51
C LEU A 426 -1.64 -17.51 -22.12
N SER A 427 -0.88 -18.54 -22.51
CA SER A 427 -1.44 -19.78 -23.06
C SER A 427 -2.21 -20.56 -22.00
N GLU A 428 -1.70 -20.61 -20.77
CA GLU A 428 -2.36 -21.23 -19.61
C GLU A 428 -3.68 -20.50 -19.25
N VAL A 429 -3.69 -19.18 -19.24
CA VAL A 429 -4.92 -18.39 -19.05
C VAL A 429 -5.98 -18.74 -20.09
N LYS A 430 -5.58 -18.84 -21.39
CA LYS A 430 -6.51 -19.26 -22.46
C LYS A 430 -7.03 -20.69 -22.27
N GLN A 431 -6.23 -21.60 -21.71
CA GLN A 431 -6.67 -22.95 -21.37
C GLN A 431 -7.62 -22.94 -20.18
N LEU A 432 -7.30 -22.18 -19.14
CA LEU A 432 -8.13 -22.03 -17.94
C LEU A 432 -9.51 -21.41 -18.23
N MET A 433 -9.63 -20.56 -19.24
CA MET A 433 -10.93 -20.06 -19.72
C MET A 433 -11.84 -21.16 -20.29
N ARG A 434 -11.29 -22.32 -20.65
CA ARG A 434 -12.04 -23.52 -21.12
C ARG A 434 -12.24 -24.55 -20.01
N HIS A 435 -11.70 -24.30 -18.83
CA HIS A 435 -11.79 -25.22 -17.70
C HIS A 435 -13.24 -25.29 -17.20
N PRO A 436 -13.77 -26.48 -16.85
CA PRO A 436 -15.17 -26.64 -16.40
C PRO A 436 -15.57 -25.74 -15.20
N ALA A 437 -14.59 -25.39 -14.35
CA ALA A 437 -14.83 -24.51 -13.21
C ALA A 437 -14.82 -23.02 -13.59
N PHE A 438 -14.48 -22.63 -14.83
CA PHE A 438 -14.52 -21.24 -15.27
C PHE A 438 -15.93 -20.89 -15.77
N ASP A 439 -16.50 -19.85 -15.19
CA ASP A 439 -17.81 -19.31 -15.57
C ASP A 439 -17.67 -17.81 -15.84
N ILE A 440 -17.86 -17.41 -17.10
CA ILE A 440 -17.78 -16.02 -17.57
C ILE A 440 -18.90 -15.15 -16.99
N THR A 441 -20.03 -15.75 -16.57
CA THR A 441 -21.16 -15.05 -15.97
C THR A 441 -20.96 -14.78 -14.48
N ASN A 442 -19.92 -15.35 -13.87
CA ASN A 442 -19.54 -15.07 -12.49
C ASN A 442 -18.46 -13.97 -12.42
N PRO A 443 -18.78 -12.73 -11.97
CA PRO A 443 -17.83 -11.62 -11.94
C PRO A 443 -16.58 -11.91 -11.10
N ASN A 444 -16.70 -12.67 -10.01
CA ASN A 444 -15.56 -13.01 -9.16
C ASN A 444 -14.60 -13.96 -9.87
N ARG A 445 -15.16 -14.93 -10.64
CA ARG A 445 -14.36 -15.85 -11.45
C ARG A 445 -13.64 -15.14 -12.59
N VAL A 446 -14.31 -14.18 -13.25
CA VAL A 446 -13.71 -13.32 -14.28
C VAL A 446 -12.57 -12.48 -13.67
N ARG A 447 -12.79 -11.85 -12.52
CA ARG A 447 -11.75 -11.09 -11.82
C ARG A 447 -10.58 -11.98 -11.38
N ALA A 448 -10.87 -13.20 -10.92
CA ALA A 448 -9.84 -14.12 -10.45
C ALA A 448 -8.89 -14.63 -11.54
N LEU A 449 -9.36 -14.80 -12.76
CA LEU A 449 -8.57 -15.23 -13.90
C LEU A 449 -8.15 -14.04 -14.79
N LEU A 450 -9.11 -13.42 -15.46
CA LEU A 450 -8.83 -12.39 -16.46
C LEU A 450 -8.38 -11.08 -15.81
N GLY A 451 -9.08 -10.63 -14.75
CA GLY A 451 -8.66 -9.44 -14.00
C GLY A 451 -7.27 -9.59 -13.39
N ALA A 452 -6.95 -10.76 -12.85
CA ALA A 452 -5.62 -11.05 -12.30
C ALA A 452 -4.53 -11.00 -13.39
N TYR A 453 -4.78 -11.53 -14.58
CA TYR A 453 -3.82 -11.46 -15.69
C TYR A 453 -3.68 -10.02 -16.23
N PHE A 454 -4.77 -9.35 -16.55
CA PHE A 454 -4.72 -8.04 -17.23
C PHE A 454 -4.26 -6.89 -16.33
N LEU A 455 -4.69 -6.90 -15.06
CA LEU A 455 -4.42 -5.81 -14.11
C LEU A 455 -3.39 -6.20 -13.04
N GLY A 456 -3.38 -7.46 -12.62
CA GLY A 456 -2.52 -7.95 -11.55
C GLY A 456 -1.15 -8.44 -12.03
N ASN A 457 -0.98 -8.72 -13.33
CA ASN A 457 0.27 -9.19 -13.91
C ASN A 457 0.79 -8.25 -15.03
N PRO A 458 1.10 -6.99 -14.70
CA PRO A 458 1.49 -6.00 -15.71
C PRO A 458 2.76 -6.39 -16.46
N TYR A 459 3.66 -7.15 -15.83
CA TYR A 459 4.84 -7.69 -16.50
C TYR A 459 4.44 -8.58 -17.68
N ARG A 460 3.71 -9.67 -17.44
CA ARG A 460 3.34 -10.60 -18.53
C ARG A 460 2.41 -9.95 -19.54
N PHE A 461 1.40 -9.20 -19.07
CA PHE A 461 0.46 -8.54 -19.95
C PHE A 461 1.16 -7.63 -20.98
N ASN A 462 2.15 -6.84 -20.56
CA ASN A 462 2.86 -5.94 -21.47
C ASN A 462 3.95 -6.66 -22.30
N THR A 463 4.64 -7.64 -21.72
CA THR A 463 5.68 -8.39 -22.48
C THR A 463 5.10 -9.41 -23.45
N ASP A 464 3.91 -9.94 -23.20
CA ASP A 464 3.18 -10.78 -24.17
C ASP A 464 2.60 -9.97 -25.34
N GLY A 465 2.49 -8.64 -25.20
CA GLY A 465 2.22 -7.68 -26.28
C GLY A 465 0.88 -7.88 -26.99
N GLU A 466 0.86 -7.80 -28.32
CA GLU A 466 -0.35 -7.87 -29.13
C GLU A 466 -1.26 -9.07 -28.80
N PRO A 467 -0.77 -10.31 -28.61
CA PRO A 467 -1.63 -11.45 -28.23
C PRO A 467 -2.41 -11.27 -26.95
N ALA A 468 -1.85 -10.54 -25.96
CA ALA A 468 -2.52 -10.23 -24.70
C ALA A 468 -3.57 -9.11 -24.89
N PHE A 469 -3.24 -8.08 -25.66
CA PHE A 469 -4.19 -7.00 -26.00
C PHE A 469 -5.37 -7.50 -26.83
N PHE A 470 -5.14 -8.43 -27.78
CA PHE A 470 -6.23 -9.06 -28.54
C PHE A 470 -7.13 -9.90 -27.66
N LEU A 471 -6.58 -10.62 -26.68
CA LEU A 471 -7.37 -11.36 -25.69
C LEU A 471 -8.25 -10.39 -24.89
N LEU A 472 -7.64 -9.33 -24.31
CA LEU A 472 -8.38 -8.31 -23.55
C LEU A 472 -9.55 -7.72 -24.36
N ARG A 473 -9.25 -7.24 -25.59
CA ARG A 473 -10.29 -6.69 -26.49
C ARG A 473 -11.41 -7.69 -26.75
N GLY A 474 -11.05 -8.94 -27.04
CA GLY A 474 -12.04 -9.99 -27.32
C GLY A 474 -12.98 -10.26 -26.15
N GLU A 475 -12.43 -10.33 -24.94
CA GLU A 475 -13.21 -10.60 -23.74
C GLU A 475 -14.04 -9.40 -23.28
N VAL A 476 -13.54 -8.16 -23.42
CA VAL A 476 -14.35 -6.95 -23.19
C VAL A 476 -15.58 -6.93 -24.10
N LEU A 477 -15.38 -7.13 -25.43
CA LEU A 477 -16.49 -7.17 -26.38
C LEU A 477 -17.45 -8.37 -26.16
N ARG A 478 -16.97 -9.45 -25.56
CA ARG A 478 -17.81 -10.60 -25.19
C ARG A 478 -18.65 -10.28 -23.95
N LEU A 479 -18.06 -9.67 -22.93
CA LEU A 479 -18.76 -9.27 -21.71
C LEU A 479 -19.81 -8.20 -21.97
N ASP A 480 -19.53 -7.20 -22.81
CA ASP A 480 -20.45 -6.15 -23.24
C ASP A 480 -21.75 -6.69 -23.91
N ARG A 481 -21.71 -7.94 -24.40
CA ARG A 481 -22.90 -8.61 -24.96
C ARG A 481 -23.67 -9.44 -23.94
N VAL A 482 -23.08 -9.71 -22.80
CA VAL A 482 -23.64 -10.54 -21.73
C VAL A 482 -24.30 -9.68 -20.66
N TYR A 483 -23.74 -8.52 -20.42
CA TYR A 483 -24.17 -7.52 -19.45
C TYR A 483 -24.53 -6.19 -20.15
#